data_63ad95500da308c7f81cd44a0f45d376
#
_entry.id   63ad95500da308c7f81cd44a0f45d376
#
_cell.length_a   1.000
_cell.length_b   1.000
_cell.length_c   1.000
_cell.angle_alpha   90.00
_cell.angle_beta   90.00
_cell.angle_gamma   90.00
#
_symmetry.space_group_name_H-M   'P 1'
#
loop_
_entity.id
_entity.type
_entity.pdbx_description
1 polymer ?
#
loop_
_entity_poly.entity_id
_entity_poly.type
_entity_poly.pdbx_seq_one_letter_code
_entity_poly.pdbx_strand_id
1 'polypeptide(L)'
;MGRTRASVKRGPGSLYRSFKSLEYLATRDRRAALELVLARDLHGVSIGARLGLIQRFVRATNAVRGYHTLTEMLRIARAILARTGGRPAVLEAGCGYGASTAKLSLAVRLAGGSLIACDSFQGIPENDERHELMDGRTTEFRAGAFRGRLASVRRTVEAFGAPDVCRFEKGWFEDVLPRIAGPLDVVVLDVDLVQSTRTCVKELWPRLRPDGVLFSLDGQLRATHELLADERFWRGEVGCEPPTVGGIGSSNLLTLVKA
;
A
#
# COMPACT_ATOMS: atom_id res chain seq x y z
N MET A 1 -29.42 -23.87 32.13
CA MET A 1 -29.26 -22.87 31.06
C MET A 1 -27.84 -23.01 30.46
N GLY A 2 -27.76 -23.84 29.41
CA GLY A 2 -26.48 -24.18 28.78
C GLY A 2 -26.15 -23.17 27.67
N ARG A 3 -24.96 -22.55 27.74
CA ARG A 3 -24.39 -21.76 26.65
C ARG A 3 -23.66 -22.70 25.70
N THR A 4 -24.27 -22.98 24.55
CA THR A 4 -23.61 -23.66 23.42
C THR A 4 -22.55 -22.77 22.80
N ARG A 5 -21.27 -23.15 22.94
CA ARG A 5 -20.17 -22.60 22.18
C ARG A 5 -20.31 -23.02 20.71
N ALA A 6 -20.53 -22.06 19.82
CA ALA A 6 -20.49 -22.30 18.39
C ALA A 6 -19.05 -22.65 17.96
N SER A 7 -18.84 -23.90 17.62
CA SER A 7 -17.59 -24.39 17.00
C SER A 7 -17.57 -23.91 15.55
N VAL A 8 -16.68 -22.97 15.23
CA VAL A 8 -16.38 -22.58 13.85
C VAL A 8 -15.60 -23.73 13.20
N LYS A 9 -16.29 -24.55 12.42
CA LYS A 9 -15.65 -25.57 11.57
C LYS A 9 -14.75 -24.88 10.54
N ARG A 10 -13.44 -25.04 10.69
CA ARG A 10 -12.46 -24.68 9.66
C ARG A 10 -12.67 -25.61 8.45
N GLY A 11 -13.21 -25.08 7.37
CA GLY A 11 -13.38 -25.85 6.13
C GLY A 11 -12.04 -26.21 5.46
N PRO A 12 -12.00 -27.26 4.61
CA PRO A 12 -10.77 -27.75 3.94
C PRO A 12 -10.04 -26.70 3.09
N GLY A 13 -10.67 -25.59 2.75
CA GLY A 13 -10.04 -24.47 2.03
C GLY A 13 -8.98 -23.68 2.83
N SER A 14 -8.94 -23.79 4.16
CA SER A 14 -7.98 -23.09 5.01
C SER A 14 -6.57 -23.70 4.94
N LEU A 15 -6.49 -25.03 4.94
CA LEU A 15 -5.22 -25.76 4.81
C LEU A 15 -4.63 -25.62 3.39
N TYR A 16 -5.44 -25.73 2.36
CA TYR A 16 -5.01 -25.54 0.98
C TYR A 16 -4.47 -24.12 0.69
N ARG A 17 -5.09 -23.08 1.27
CA ARG A 17 -4.59 -21.69 1.18
C ARG A 17 -3.27 -21.50 1.93
N SER A 18 -3.09 -22.15 3.07
CA SER A 18 -1.82 -22.11 3.82
C SER A 18 -0.69 -22.80 3.09
N PHE A 19 -0.95 -23.92 2.39
CA PHE A 19 0.03 -24.60 1.54
C PHE A 19 0.40 -23.75 0.33
N LYS A 20 -0.56 -23.13 -0.37
CA LYS A 20 -0.27 -22.22 -1.49
C LYS A 20 0.55 -21.00 -1.08
N SER A 21 0.37 -20.46 0.13
CA SER A 21 1.17 -19.33 0.60
C SER A 21 2.60 -19.72 0.96
N LEU A 22 2.83 -20.92 1.47
CA LEU A 22 4.18 -21.47 1.67
C LEU A 22 4.89 -21.73 0.34
N GLU A 23 4.17 -22.26 -0.65
CA GLU A 23 4.67 -22.47 -2.01
C GLU A 23 4.99 -21.13 -2.71
N TYR A 24 4.17 -20.11 -2.48
CA TYR A 24 4.38 -18.75 -2.99
C TYR A 24 5.60 -18.07 -2.37
N LEU A 25 5.80 -18.21 -1.04
CA LEU A 25 7.00 -17.76 -0.32
C LEU A 25 8.26 -18.52 -0.80
N ALA A 26 8.12 -19.78 -1.15
CA ALA A 26 9.25 -20.58 -1.62
C ALA A 26 9.74 -20.20 -3.02
N THR A 27 8.89 -19.62 -3.88
CA THR A 27 9.19 -19.41 -5.30
C THR A 27 9.27 -17.95 -5.73
N ARG A 28 8.29 -17.12 -5.41
CA ARG A 28 8.18 -15.73 -5.92
C ARG A 28 8.63 -14.66 -4.93
N ASP A 29 8.27 -14.80 -3.65
CA ASP A 29 8.51 -13.77 -2.64
C ASP A 29 9.77 -14.02 -1.80
N ARG A 30 10.46 -15.16 -2.02
CA ARG A 30 11.66 -15.56 -1.27
C ARG A 30 12.72 -14.49 -1.28
N ARG A 31 12.96 -13.87 -2.44
CA ARG A 31 13.98 -12.83 -2.57
C ARG A 31 13.65 -11.60 -1.71
N ALA A 32 12.44 -11.07 -1.82
CA ALA A 32 12.02 -9.90 -1.04
C ALA A 32 11.98 -10.21 0.47
N ALA A 33 11.58 -11.42 0.86
CA ALA A 33 11.61 -11.85 2.25
C ALA A 33 13.06 -11.93 2.79
N LEU A 34 14.00 -12.50 2.04
CA LEU A 34 15.41 -12.54 2.40
C LEU A 34 16.03 -11.14 2.44
N GLU A 35 15.72 -10.28 1.47
CA GLU A 35 16.16 -8.88 1.43
C GLU A 35 15.70 -8.14 2.69
N LEU A 36 14.46 -8.34 3.15
CA LEU A 36 13.96 -7.74 4.39
C LEU A 36 14.65 -8.32 5.63
N VAL A 37 14.77 -9.64 5.72
CA VAL A 37 15.35 -10.32 6.91
C VAL A 37 16.82 -9.99 7.07
N LEU A 38 17.59 -10.01 5.98
CA LEU A 38 19.04 -9.83 5.96
C LEU A 38 19.47 -8.36 5.79
N ALA A 39 18.53 -7.41 5.66
CA ALA A 39 18.82 -6.00 5.51
C ALA A 39 19.68 -5.47 6.68
N ARG A 40 20.86 -4.96 6.36
CA ARG A 40 21.81 -4.45 7.37
C ARG A 40 21.50 -3.03 7.82
N ASP A 41 20.78 -2.29 6.99
CA ASP A 41 20.34 -0.90 7.17
C ASP A 41 19.12 -0.75 8.09
N LEU A 42 18.47 -1.84 8.48
CA LEU A 42 17.31 -1.82 9.40
C LEU A 42 17.77 -1.88 10.87
N HIS A 43 18.46 -0.82 11.31
CA HIS A 43 18.90 -0.69 12.69
C HIS A 43 17.69 -0.57 13.63
N GLY A 44 17.76 -1.26 14.79
CA GLY A 44 16.68 -1.24 15.78
C GLY A 44 15.52 -2.22 15.54
N VAL A 45 15.50 -2.94 14.40
CA VAL A 45 14.50 -3.98 14.11
C VAL A 45 15.15 -5.35 14.08
N SER A 46 14.91 -6.17 15.08
CA SER A 46 15.53 -7.50 15.18
C SER A 46 15.08 -8.44 14.04
N ILE A 47 15.91 -9.43 13.71
CA ILE A 47 15.57 -10.47 12.71
C ILE A 47 14.26 -11.18 13.09
N GLY A 48 14.06 -11.49 14.37
CA GLY A 48 12.83 -12.12 14.87
C GLY A 48 11.58 -11.24 14.60
N ALA A 49 11.70 -9.92 14.79
CA ALA A 49 10.61 -8.98 14.50
C ALA A 49 10.29 -8.92 13.00
N ARG A 50 11.32 -8.95 12.13
CA ARG A 50 11.15 -8.98 10.66
C ARG A 50 10.49 -10.28 10.20
N LEU A 51 10.88 -11.44 10.74
CA LEU A 51 10.23 -12.72 10.47
C LEU A 51 8.78 -12.74 10.94
N GLY A 52 8.50 -12.21 12.14
CA GLY A 52 7.13 -12.07 12.66
C GLY A 52 6.27 -11.15 11.79
N LEU A 53 6.84 -10.08 11.23
CA LEU A 53 6.14 -9.20 10.29
C LEU A 53 5.74 -9.95 9.01
N ILE A 54 6.66 -10.70 8.41
CA ILE A 54 6.39 -11.53 7.21
C ILE A 54 5.25 -12.51 7.48
N GLN A 55 5.28 -13.23 8.61
CA GLN A 55 4.21 -14.17 8.99
C GLN A 55 2.85 -13.48 9.11
N ARG A 56 2.80 -12.28 9.70
CA ARG A 56 1.57 -11.49 9.80
C ARG A 56 1.07 -11.02 8.43
N PHE A 57 1.97 -10.61 7.53
CA PHE A 57 1.63 -10.24 6.15
C PHE A 57 1.01 -11.41 5.40
N VAL A 58 1.61 -12.60 5.50
CA VAL A 58 1.06 -13.84 4.92
C VAL A 58 -0.33 -14.14 5.49
N ARG A 59 -0.50 -14.01 6.81
CA ARG A 59 -1.80 -14.22 7.45
C ARG A 59 -2.86 -13.25 6.94
N ALA A 60 -2.53 -11.96 6.82
CA ALA A 60 -3.43 -10.95 6.27
C ALA A 60 -3.77 -11.23 4.80
N THR A 61 -2.76 -11.61 3.98
CA THR A 61 -2.96 -11.98 2.56
C THR A 61 -3.90 -13.16 2.39
N ASN A 62 -3.84 -14.16 3.28
CA ASN A 62 -4.71 -15.34 3.20
C ASN A 62 -6.14 -15.09 3.69
N ALA A 63 -6.34 -14.07 4.52
CA ALA A 63 -7.62 -13.80 5.18
C ALA A 63 -8.42 -12.69 4.49
N VAL A 64 -7.75 -11.74 3.85
CA VAL A 64 -8.36 -10.54 3.29
C VAL A 64 -8.11 -10.50 1.79
N ARG A 65 -9.15 -10.21 1.02
CA ARG A 65 -9.00 -9.98 -0.41
C ARG A 65 -8.14 -8.74 -0.65
N GLY A 66 -7.07 -8.90 -1.43
CA GLY A 66 -6.18 -7.82 -1.84
C GLY A 66 -5.59 -8.14 -3.20
N TYR A 67 -5.04 -7.13 -3.85
CA TYR A 67 -4.52 -7.24 -5.22
C TYR A 67 -3.00 -7.12 -5.30
N HIS A 68 -2.35 -6.78 -4.18
CA HIS A 68 -0.90 -6.61 -4.09
C HIS A 68 -0.20 -7.93 -3.80
N THR A 69 0.97 -8.10 -4.40
CA THR A 69 1.87 -9.21 -4.10
C THR A 69 2.51 -9.01 -2.72
N LEU A 70 2.95 -10.10 -2.11
CA LEU A 70 3.72 -10.01 -0.87
C LEU A 70 5.05 -9.27 -1.09
N THR A 71 5.68 -9.46 -2.26
CA THR A 71 6.92 -8.77 -2.65
C THR A 71 6.79 -7.25 -2.60
N GLU A 72 5.72 -6.69 -3.19
CA GLU A 72 5.45 -5.25 -3.18
C GLU A 72 5.31 -4.74 -1.74
N MET A 73 4.48 -5.42 -0.94
CA MET A 73 4.25 -5.04 0.45
C MET A 73 5.50 -5.15 1.32
N LEU A 74 6.39 -6.13 1.08
CA LEU A 74 7.66 -6.26 1.80
C LEU A 74 8.66 -5.16 1.43
N ARG A 75 8.69 -4.73 0.16
CA ARG A 75 9.53 -3.60 -0.28
C ARG A 75 9.08 -2.29 0.37
N ILE A 76 7.77 -2.02 0.40
CA ILE A 76 7.22 -0.85 1.09
C ILE A 76 7.52 -0.93 2.60
N ALA A 77 7.29 -2.08 3.22
CA ALA A 77 7.61 -2.30 4.64
C ALA A 77 9.09 -2.04 4.94
N ARG A 78 10.02 -2.46 4.07
CA ARG A 78 11.44 -2.18 4.22
C ARG A 78 11.72 -0.67 4.24
N ALA A 79 11.12 0.10 3.33
CA ALA A 79 11.28 1.55 3.31
C ALA A 79 10.74 2.23 4.58
N ILE A 80 9.63 1.73 5.14
CA ILE A 80 9.09 2.19 6.42
C ILE A 80 10.05 1.85 7.57
N LEU A 81 10.53 0.61 7.63
CA LEU A 81 11.41 0.13 8.69
C LEU A 81 12.81 0.78 8.67
N ALA A 82 13.29 1.20 7.50
CA ALA A 82 14.53 1.97 7.39
C ALA A 82 14.48 3.32 8.12
N ARG A 83 13.27 3.79 8.47
CA ARG A 83 13.01 5.02 9.24
C ARG A 83 12.71 4.78 10.72
N THR A 84 12.97 3.57 11.22
CA THR A 84 12.81 3.22 12.64
C THR A 84 13.64 4.15 13.52
N GLY A 85 13.03 4.67 14.60
CA GLY A 85 13.63 5.68 15.48
C GLY A 85 13.25 7.12 15.14
N GLY A 86 12.89 7.41 13.88
CA GLY A 86 12.39 8.73 13.44
C GLY A 86 10.88 8.92 13.55
N ARG A 87 10.13 7.93 14.02
CA ARG A 87 8.65 7.93 14.07
C ARG A 87 8.02 8.26 12.70
N PRO A 88 8.22 7.41 11.69
CA PRO A 88 7.81 7.74 10.33
C PRO A 88 6.32 8.04 10.21
N ALA A 89 6.01 9.12 9.49
CA ALA A 89 4.66 9.48 9.07
C ALA A 89 4.39 8.86 7.70
N VAL A 90 3.47 7.92 7.65
CA VAL A 90 3.11 7.17 6.44
C VAL A 90 1.69 7.53 6.01
N LEU A 91 1.47 7.71 4.71
CA LEU A 91 0.14 7.90 4.14
C LEU A 91 -0.14 6.83 3.09
N GLU A 92 -1.31 6.23 3.16
CA GLU A 92 -1.90 5.38 2.13
C GLU A 92 -3.08 6.11 1.50
N ALA A 93 -3.09 6.24 0.18
CA ALA A 93 -4.22 6.69 -0.60
C ALA A 93 -4.77 5.49 -1.39
N GLY A 94 -6.04 5.14 -1.12
CA GLY A 94 -6.66 3.91 -1.60
C GLY A 94 -6.48 2.76 -0.62
N CYS A 95 -7.55 2.42 0.11
CA CYS A 95 -7.55 1.37 1.13
C CYS A 95 -8.22 0.08 0.65
N GLY A 96 -9.08 0.17 -0.36
CA GLY A 96 -9.87 -0.93 -0.87
C GLY A 96 -10.56 -1.72 0.27
N TYR A 97 -10.27 -3.01 0.40
CA TYR A 97 -10.81 -3.86 1.46
C TYR A 97 -9.97 -3.83 2.76
N GLY A 98 -8.91 -3.01 2.84
CA GLY A 98 -8.05 -2.84 4.00
C GLY A 98 -6.91 -3.86 4.10
N ALA A 99 -6.63 -4.62 3.04
CA ALA A 99 -5.57 -5.64 3.06
C ALA A 99 -4.17 -5.01 3.08
N SER A 100 -3.95 -3.95 2.31
CA SER A 100 -2.73 -3.13 2.32
C SER A 100 -2.62 -2.35 3.62
N THR A 101 -3.68 -1.64 4.03
CA THR A 101 -3.76 -0.87 5.27
C THR A 101 -3.36 -1.72 6.49
N ALA A 102 -3.89 -2.95 6.61
CA ALA A 102 -3.54 -3.86 7.70
C ALA A 102 -2.04 -4.21 7.70
N LYS A 103 -1.44 -4.46 6.54
CA LYS A 103 -0.01 -4.78 6.43
C LYS A 103 0.86 -3.55 6.72
N LEU A 104 0.54 -2.40 6.11
CA LEU A 104 1.26 -1.15 6.33
C LEU A 104 1.25 -0.76 7.80
N SER A 105 0.09 -0.85 8.47
CA SER A 105 -0.02 -0.53 9.89
C SER A 105 0.89 -1.40 10.79
N LEU A 106 1.09 -2.68 10.43
CA LEU A 106 2.03 -3.54 11.15
C LEU A 106 3.49 -3.08 11.02
N ALA A 107 3.90 -2.68 9.80
CA ALA A 107 5.24 -2.15 9.56
C ALA A 107 5.44 -0.80 10.27
N VAL A 108 4.44 0.07 10.17
CA VAL A 108 4.42 1.40 10.83
C VAL A 108 4.52 1.28 12.35
N ARG A 109 3.73 0.38 12.97
CA ARG A 109 3.82 0.15 14.41
C ARG A 109 5.19 -0.39 14.82
N LEU A 110 5.77 -1.29 14.03
CA LEU A 110 7.11 -1.82 14.29
C LEU A 110 8.19 -0.74 14.17
N ALA A 111 8.00 0.26 13.29
CA ALA A 111 8.87 1.41 13.15
C ALA A 111 8.60 2.52 14.20
N GLY A 112 7.55 2.41 15.00
CA GLY A 112 7.14 3.42 15.98
C GLY A 112 6.48 4.67 15.38
N GLY A 113 5.94 4.56 14.16
CA GLY A 113 5.36 5.65 13.38
C GLY A 113 3.84 5.78 13.48
N SER A 114 3.26 6.51 12.52
CA SER A 114 1.81 6.70 12.34
C SER A 114 1.40 6.48 10.88
N LEU A 115 0.19 5.97 10.66
CA LEU A 115 -0.41 5.73 9.35
C LEU A 115 -1.67 6.56 9.18
N ILE A 116 -1.73 7.35 8.11
CA ILE A 116 -2.95 8.00 7.64
C ILE A 116 -3.47 7.20 6.45
N ALA A 117 -4.69 6.69 6.53
CA ALA A 117 -5.34 5.90 5.49
C ALA A 117 -6.50 6.71 4.89
N CYS A 118 -6.31 7.20 3.67
CA CYS A 118 -7.24 8.06 2.94
C CYS A 118 -7.99 7.25 1.89
N ASP A 119 -9.32 7.32 1.90
CA ASP A 119 -10.19 6.65 0.90
C ASP A 119 -11.58 7.28 0.96
N SER A 120 -12.30 7.27 -0.16
CA SER A 120 -13.72 7.64 -0.18
C SER A 120 -14.57 6.62 0.57
N PHE A 121 -14.12 5.36 0.66
CA PHE A 121 -14.86 4.19 1.11
C PHE A 121 -16.15 3.94 0.32
N GLN A 122 -16.17 4.47 -0.91
CA GLN A 122 -17.24 4.33 -1.88
C GLN A 122 -16.82 3.54 -3.13
N GLY A 123 -15.52 3.22 -3.24
CA GLY A 123 -14.90 2.58 -4.41
C GLY A 123 -14.49 3.61 -5.46
N ILE A 124 -14.20 3.13 -6.66
CA ILE A 124 -13.81 3.96 -7.81
C ILE A 124 -14.90 5.02 -8.09
N PRO A 125 -14.54 6.29 -8.32
CA PRO A 125 -15.50 7.32 -8.73
C PRO A 125 -16.06 7.06 -10.13
N GLU A 126 -17.11 7.81 -10.52
CA GLU A 126 -17.54 7.90 -11.91
C GLU A 126 -16.38 8.41 -12.76
N ASN A 127 -16.09 7.71 -13.85
CA ASN A 127 -14.99 8.03 -14.76
C ASN A 127 -15.26 7.41 -16.13
N ASP A 128 -14.52 7.89 -17.12
CA ASP A 128 -14.50 7.39 -18.51
C ASP A 128 -13.10 6.90 -18.92
N GLU A 129 -12.19 6.70 -17.95
CA GLU A 129 -10.83 6.27 -18.22
C GLU A 129 -10.78 4.83 -18.76
N ARG A 130 -10.05 4.67 -19.86
CA ARG A 130 -9.68 3.39 -20.45
C ARG A 130 -8.19 3.22 -20.34
N HIS A 131 -7.77 2.10 -19.75
CA HIS A 131 -6.38 1.86 -19.48
C HIS A 131 -5.82 0.76 -20.38
N GLU A 132 -4.66 1.03 -20.95
CA GLU A 132 -3.80 0.00 -21.51
C GLU A 132 -2.85 -0.50 -20.41
N LEU A 133 -2.79 -1.81 -20.25
CA LEU A 133 -1.85 -2.47 -19.34
C LEU A 133 -0.47 -2.57 -20.01
N MET A 134 0.58 -2.71 -19.20
CA MET A 134 1.95 -2.87 -19.70
C MET A 134 2.15 -4.12 -20.58
N ASP A 135 1.24 -5.10 -20.53
CA ASP A 135 1.23 -6.29 -21.39
C ASP A 135 0.37 -6.14 -22.67
N GLY A 136 -0.14 -4.91 -22.94
CA GLY A 136 -0.93 -4.59 -24.12
C GLY A 136 -2.42 -4.91 -24.02
N ARG A 137 -2.88 -5.52 -22.91
CA ARG A 137 -4.32 -5.71 -22.66
C ARG A 137 -4.95 -4.38 -22.25
N THR A 138 -6.25 -4.28 -22.37
CA THR A 138 -7.01 -3.11 -21.91
C THR A 138 -7.89 -3.46 -20.72
N THR A 139 -8.13 -2.48 -19.85
CA THR A 139 -9.04 -2.61 -18.70
C THR A 139 -9.79 -1.31 -18.46
N GLU A 140 -10.95 -1.41 -17.83
CA GLU A 140 -11.76 -0.28 -17.38
C GLU A 140 -12.12 -0.52 -15.91
N PHE A 141 -12.05 0.53 -15.12
CA PHE A 141 -12.47 0.48 -13.71
C PHE A 141 -13.86 1.11 -13.58
N ARG A 142 -14.83 0.29 -13.22
CA ARG A 142 -16.22 0.74 -13.09
C ARG A 142 -16.43 1.48 -11.77
N ALA A 143 -17.27 2.51 -11.78
CA ALA A 143 -17.71 3.20 -10.58
C ALA A 143 -18.19 2.21 -9.50
N GLY A 144 -17.78 2.45 -8.26
CA GLY A 144 -18.08 1.58 -7.12
C GLY A 144 -17.27 0.28 -7.04
N ALA A 145 -16.38 -0.01 -8.03
CA ALA A 145 -15.46 -1.15 -7.91
C ALA A 145 -14.51 -0.97 -6.71
N PHE A 146 -13.99 -2.07 -6.16
CA PHE A 146 -13.07 -2.14 -5.03
C PHE A 146 -13.57 -1.51 -3.72
N ARG A 147 -14.85 -1.24 -3.62
CA ARG A 147 -15.47 -0.60 -2.46
C ARG A 147 -15.27 -1.38 -1.17
N GLY A 148 -14.47 -0.83 -0.25
CA GLY A 148 -14.36 -1.24 1.14
C GLY A 148 -15.05 -0.24 2.06
N ARG A 149 -16.20 -0.60 2.68
CA ARG A 149 -16.85 0.29 3.64
C ARG A 149 -15.93 0.56 4.84
N LEU A 150 -15.79 1.80 5.28
CA LEU A 150 -14.91 2.20 6.39
C LEU A 150 -15.00 1.27 7.62
N ALA A 151 -16.22 0.93 8.04
CA ALA A 151 -16.42 0.01 9.17
C ALA A 151 -15.85 -1.40 8.91
N SER A 152 -15.86 -1.87 7.67
CA SER A 152 -15.27 -3.15 7.29
C SER A 152 -13.75 -3.08 7.22
N VAL A 153 -13.20 -1.99 6.68
CA VAL A 153 -11.74 -1.73 6.64
C VAL A 153 -11.18 -1.65 8.07
N ARG A 154 -11.85 -0.93 8.97
CA ARG A 154 -11.47 -0.87 10.40
C ARG A 154 -11.43 -2.26 11.02
N ARG A 155 -12.46 -3.08 10.84
CA ARG A 155 -12.47 -4.48 11.32
C ARG A 155 -11.34 -5.32 10.74
N THR A 156 -10.99 -5.10 9.47
CA THR A 156 -9.84 -5.77 8.85
C THR A 156 -8.54 -5.40 9.55
N VAL A 157 -8.33 -4.10 9.82
CA VAL A 157 -7.14 -3.61 10.52
C VAL A 157 -7.12 -4.07 11.98
N GLU A 158 -8.26 -4.11 12.67
CA GLU A 158 -8.38 -4.65 14.03
C GLU A 158 -8.00 -6.14 14.08
N ALA A 159 -8.41 -6.93 13.09
CA ALA A 159 -8.17 -8.38 13.07
C ALA A 159 -6.76 -8.76 12.60
N PHE A 160 -6.16 -8.00 11.69
CA PHE A 160 -4.93 -8.38 10.97
C PHE A 160 -3.82 -7.34 11.01
N GLY A 161 -4.10 -6.12 11.44
CA GLY A 161 -3.20 -4.97 11.46
C GLY A 161 -2.84 -4.48 12.85
N ALA A 162 -2.64 -3.17 12.93
CA ALA A 162 -2.32 -2.39 14.13
C ALA A 162 -3.18 -1.13 14.15
N PRO A 163 -4.42 -1.18 14.69
CA PRO A 163 -5.34 -0.05 14.66
C PRO A 163 -4.87 1.16 15.47
N ASP A 164 -4.03 0.94 16.46
CA ASP A 164 -3.47 1.95 17.35
C ASP A 164 -2.60 3.00 16.66
N VAL A 165 -2.06 2.69 15.47
CA VAL A 165 -1.25 3.63 14.68
C VAL A 165 -2.00 4.22 13.49
N CYS A 166 -3.27 3.84 13.28
CA CYS A 166 -4.06 4.22 12.11
C CYS A 166 -5.00 5.38 12.38
N ARG A 167 -4.95 6.38 11.51
CA ARG A 167 -5.96 7.42 11.36
C ARG A 167 -6.63 7.28 10.00
N PHE A 168 -7.95 7.17 9.96
CA PHE A 168 -8.71 7.06 8.72
C PHE A 168 -9.31 8.41 8.34
N GLU A 169 -8.99 8.87 7.13
CA GLU A 169 -9.55 10.08 6.52
C GLU A 169 -10.52 9.66 5.42
N LYS A 170 -11.82 9.90 5.65
CA LYS A 170 -12.89 9.54 4.72
C LYS A 170 -13.24 10.72 3.82
N GLY A 171 -13.13 10.56 2.53
CA GLY A 171 -13.53 11.52 1.50
C GLY A 171 -12.81 11.25 0.19
N TRP A 172 -13.19 11.99 -0.84
CA TRP A 172 -12.47 11.98 -2.10
C TRP A 172 -11.10 12.66 -1.93
N PHE A 173 -10.12 12.30 -2.74
CA PHE A 173 -8.75 12.79 -2.59
C PHE A 173 -8.66 14.31 -2.69
N GLU A 174 -9.44 14.92 -3.58
CA GLU A 174 -9.55 16.35 -3.77
C GLU A 174 -9.98 17.10 -2.50
N ASP A 175 -10.80 16.44 -1.66
CA ASP A 175 -11.35 17.05 -0.44
C ASP A 175 -10.46 16.79 0.78
N VAL A 176 -9.83 15.62 0.87
CA VAL A 176 -9.13 15.22 2.11
C VAL A 176 -7.65 15.51 2.08
N LEU A 177 -6.97 15.33 0.93
CA LEU A 177 -5.52 15.49 0.85
C LEU A 177 -5.04 16.91 1.10
N PRO A 178 -5.73 17.99 0.67
CA PRO A 178 -5.32 19.36 0.99
C PRO A 178 -5.23 19.65 2.49
N ARG A 179 -5.97 18.91 3.32
CA ARG A 179 -6.01 19.06 4.78
C ARG A 179 -4.98 18.20 5.51
N ILE A 180 -4.27 17.34 4.81
CA ILE A 180 -3.23 16.51 5.43
C ILE A 180 -1.98 17.34 5.69
N ALA A 181 -1.61 17.42 6.97
CA ALA A 181 -0.36 18.07 7.36
C ALA A 181 0.84 17.17 7.02
N GLY A 182 1.93 17.79 6.55
CA GLY A 182 3.23 17.15 6.44
C GLY A 182 4.10 17.43 7.65
N PRO A 183 5.34 16.95 7.67
CA PRO A 183 5.99 16.21 6.61
C PRO A 183 5.65 14.71 6.64
N LEU A 184 5.64 14.08 5.45
CA LEU A 184 5.46 12.64 5.26
C LEU A 184 6.80 11.97 4.93
N ASP A 185 7.01 10.75 5.41
CA ASP A 185 8.20 9.96 5.11
C ASP A 185 7.96 8.95 3.97
N VAL A 186 6.78 8.34 3.96
CA VAL A 186 6.38 7.36 2.95
C VAL A 186 4.94 7.61 2.53
N VAL A 187 4.72 7.66 1.22
CA VAL A 187 3.40 7.71 0.60
C VAL A 187 3.20 6.47 -0.25
N VAL A 188 2.03 5.85 -0.14
CA VAL A 188 1.63 4.68 -0.93
C VAL A 188 0.35 5.01 -1.67
N LEU A 189 0.38 4.92 -2.99
CA LEU A 189 -0.77 5.14 -3.87
C LEU A 189 -1.25 3.80 -4.44
N ASP A 190 -2.55 3.54 -4.31
CA ASP A 190 -3.28 2.40 -4.86
C ASP A 190 -4.67 2.91 -5.28
N VAL A 191 -4.68 3.71 -6.34
CA VAL A 191 -5.82 4.59 -6.67
C VAL A 191 -6.45 4.29 -8.01
N ASP A 192 -5.88 3.33 -8.76
CA ASP A 192 -6.38 2.75 -10.02
C ASP A 192 -6.55 3.73 -11.20
N LEU A 193 -6.90 4.99 -10.96
CA LEU A 193 -7.16 6.00 -11.99
C LEU A 193 -5.99 6.97 -12.15
N VAL A 194 -5.69 7.33 -13.39
CA VAL A 194 -4.63 8.31 -13.70
C VAL A 194 -4.95 9.69 -13.12
N GLN A 195 -6.21 10.09 -13.17
CA GLN A 195 -6.65 11.36 -12.57
C GLN A 195 -6.48 11.34 -11.05
N SER A 196 -6.80 10.22 -10.39
CA SER A 196 -6.56 10.07 -8.94
C SER A 196 -5.07 10.10 -8.61
N THR A 197 -4.23 9.44 -9.43
CA THR A 197 -2.76 9.49 -9.28
C THR A 197 -2.26 10.93 -9.43
N ARG A 198 -2.73 11.67 -10.43
CA ARG A 198 -2.41 13.10 -10.65
C ARG A 198 -2.73 13.94 -9.41
N THR A 199 -3.95 13.82 -8.90
CA THR A 199 -4.41 14.52 -7.69
C THR A 199 -3.53 14.17 -6.48
N CYS A 200 -3.29 12.88 -6.24
CA CYS A 200 -2.48 12.43 -5.11
C CYS A 200 -1.04 12.93 -5.18
N VAL A 201 -0.40 12.87 -6.35
CA VAL A 201 0.99 13.34 -6.50
C VAL A 201 1.07 14.85 -6.29
N LYS A 202 0.17 15.63 -6.88
CA LYS A 202 0.12 17.10 -6.69
C LYS A 202 0.03 17.48 -5.22
N GLU A 203 -0.83 16.81 -4.47
CA GLU A 203 -1.08 17.13 -3.08
C GLU A 203 0.00 16.57 -2.14
N LEU A 204 0.52 15.39 -2.39
CA LEU A 204 1.35 14.69 -1.44
C LEU A 204 2.84 14.87 -1.67
N TRP A 205 3.28 15.05 -2.93
CA TRP A 205 4.70 15.24 -3.24
C TRP A 205 5.32 16.46 -2.56
N PRO A 206 4.68 17.64 -2.53
CA PRO A 206 5.21 18.79 -1.78
C PRO A 206 5.38 18.52 -0.29
N ARG A 207 4.51 17.66 0.30
CA ARG A 207 4.51 17.29 1.71
C ARG A 207 5.46 16.16 2.08
N LEU A 208 6.04 15.50 1.07
CA LEU A 208 7.05 14.47 1.29
C LEU A 208 8.36 15.13 1.73
N ARG A 209 9.04 14.56 2.72
CA ARG A 209 10.37 15.04 3.15
C ARG A 209 11.42 14.84 2.04
N PRO A 210 12.54 15.57 2.08
CA PRO A 210 13.75 15.10 1.43
C PRO A 210 14.06 13.66 1.86
N ASP A 211 14.54 12.82 0.97
CA ASP A 211 14.70 11.36 1.13
C ASP A 211 13.39 10.57 1.38
N GLY A 212 12.25 11.24 1.39
CA GLY A 212 10.94 10.59 1.46
C GLY A 212 10.65 9.77 0.19
N VAL A 213 9.82 8.75 0.33
CA VAL A 213 9.53 7.82 -0.78
C VAL A 213 8.04 7.78 -1.08
N LEU A 214 7.70 7.95 -2.36
CA LEU A 214 6.37 7.68 -2.88
C LEU A 214 6.39 6.36 -3.66
N PHE A 215 5.48 5.47 -3.32
CA PHE A 215 5.20 4.25 -4.05
C PHE A 215 3.87 4.36 -4.77
N SER A 216 3.81 3.92 -6.03
CA SER A 216 2.55 3.64 -6.72
C SER A 216 2.44 2.15 -7.00
N LEU A 217 1.31 1.57 -6.63
CA LEU A 217 0.97 0.16 -6.87
C LEU A 217 0.25 -0.04 -8.22
N ASP A 218 0.06 1.05 -8.98
CA ASP A 218 -0.62 1.08 -10.28
C ASP A 218 0.34 0.97 -11.48
N GLY A 219 1.55 0.45 -11.26
CA GLY A 219 2.56 0.30 -12.32
C GLY A 219 2.22 -0.72 -13.40
N GLN A 220 1.10 -1.44 -13.31
CA GLN A 220 0.54 -2.22 -14.41
C GLN A 220 -0.14 -1.35 -15.48
N LEU A 221 -0.48 -0.09 -15.16
CA LEU A 221 -1.16 0.84 -16.06
C LEU A 221 -0.14 1.69 -16.83
N ARG A 222 -0.17 1.61 -18.17
CA ARG A 222 0.72 2.40 -19.04
C ARG A 222 0.60 3.90 -18.77
N ALA A 223 -0.63 4.40 -18.64
CA ALA A 223 -0.89 5.82 -18.42
C ALA A 223 -0.35 6.34 -17.07
N THR A 224 -0.20 5.49 -16.05
CA THR A 224 0.51 5.86 -14.81
C THR A 224 2.01 6.11 -15.06
N HIS A 225 2.65 5.27 -15.89
CA HIS A 225 4.04 5.49 -16.28
C HIS A 225 4.20 6.78 -17.08
N GLU A 226 3.30 7.02 -18.05
CA GLU A 226 3.32 8.21 -18.88
C GLU A 226 3.14 9.47 -18.04
N LEU A 227 2.18 9.50 -17.11
CA LEU A 227 1.98 10.62 -16.19
C LEU A 227 3.24 10.89 -15.34
N LEU A 228 3.80 9.85 -14.72
CA LEU A 228 4.94 10.01 -13.81
C LEU A 228 6.25 10.33 -14.56
N ALA A 229 6.34 10.06 -15.86
CA ALA A 229 7.45 10.45 -16.72
C ALA A 229 7.26 11.80 -17.41
N ASP A 230 6.07 12.41 -17.34
CA ASP A 230 5.77 13.67 -18.03
C ASP A 230 6.37 14.88 -17.30
N GLU A 231 7.41 15.46 -17.88
CA GLU A 231 8.07 16.67 -17.35
C GLU A 231 7.11 17.86 -17.20
N ARG A 232 6.10 17.97 -18.07
CA ARG A 232 5.10 19.06 -18.01
C ARG A 232 4.23 18.95 -16.79
N PHE A 233 3.86 17.73 -16.41
CA PHE A 233 3.14 17.46 -15.18
C PHE A 233 3.95 17.91 -13.95
N TRP A 234 5.22 17.49 -13.87
CA TRP A 234 6.07 17.83 -12.73
C TRP A 234 6.35 19.33 -12.63
N ARG A 235 6.77 19.96 -13.72
CA ARG A 235 7.11 21.40 -13.70
C ARG A 235 5.87 22.29 -13.62
N GLY A 236 4.78 21.94 -14.34
CA GLY A 236 3.58 22.77 -14.44
C GLY A 236 2.58 22.61 -13.31
N GLU A 237 2.42 21.38 -12.79
CA GLU A 237 1.36 21.10 -11.83
C GLU A 237 1.89 20.76 -10.42
N VAL A 238 3.04 20.09 -10.31
CA VAL A 238 3.67 19.79 -9.02
C VAL A 238 4.63 20.89 -8.60
N GLY A 239 5.21 21.61 -9.57
CA GLY A 239 6.11 22.76 -9.33
C GLY A 239 7.54 22.37 -8.99
N CYS A 240 8.02 21.22 -9.50
CA CYS A 240 9.39 20.76 -9.30
C CYS A 240 9.94 20.03 -10.52
N GLU A 241 11.24 19.77 -10.52
CA GLU A 241 11.85 18.89 -11.53
C GLU A 241 11.33 17.45 -11.38
N PRO A 242 11.18 16.70 -12.50
CA PRO A 242 10.72 15.32 -12.46
C PRO A 242 11.72 14.44 -11.70
N PRO A 243 11.25 13.65 -10.72
CA PRO A 243 12.11 12.69 -10.02
C PRO A 243 12.43 11.49 -10.92
N THR A 244 13.50 10.77 -10.56
CA THR A 244 13.73 9.44 -11.15
C THR A 244 12.67 8.46 -10.69
N VAL A 245 12.01 7.79 -11.63
CA VAL A 245 10.99 6.77 -11.34
C VAL A 245 11.61 5.39 -11.48
N GLY A 246 11.77 4.69 -10.37
CA GLY A 246 12.22 3.30 -10.33
C GLY A 246 11.08 2.32 -10.63
N GLY A 247 11.40 1.22 -11.31
CA GLY A 247 10.43 0.16 -11.61
C GLY A 247 9.70 0.31 -12.95
N ILE A 248 9.93 1.38 -13.71
CA ILE A 248 9.33 1.56 -15.04
C ILE A 248 9.66 0.35 -15.92
N GLY A 249 8.62 -0.22 -16.55
CA GLY A 249 8.73 -1.36 -17.48
C GLY A 249 9.07 -2.71 -16.83
N SER A 250 9.29 -2.76 -15.51
CA SER A 250 9.77 -3.98 -14.85
C SER A 250 8.97 -4.41 -13.60
N SER A 251 8.13 -3.55 -13.05
CA SER A 251 7.43 -3.82 -11.80
C SER A 251 6.09 -3.07 -11.75
N ASN A 252 5.08 -3.70 -11.12
CA ASN A 252 3.84 -3.01 -10.78
C ASN A 252 4.05 -2.00 -9.64
N LEU A 253 5.14 -2.10 -8.90
CA LEU A 253 5.51 -1.14 -7.86
C LEU A 253 6.47 -0.10 -8.43
N LEU A 254 5.97 1.11 -8.66
CA LEU A 254 6.80 2.26 -9.01
C LEU A 254 7.30 2.95 -7.75
N THR A 255 8.53 3.46 -7.81
CA THR A 255 9.19 4.06 -6.65
C THR A 255 9.80 5.40 -7.03
N LEU A 256 9.44 6.46 -6.31
CA LEU A 256 9.97 7.80 -6.49
C LEU A 256 10.59 8.26 -5.16
N VAL A 257 11.84 8.70 -5.20
CA VAL A 257 12.54 9.25 -4.04
C VAL A 257 12.67 10.74 -4.23
N LYS A 258 12.25 11.51 -3.22
CA LYS A 258 12.38 12.97 -3.25
C LYS A 258 13.82 13.35 -2.89
N ALA A 259 14.44 14.15 -3.77
CA ALA A 259 15.76 14.71 -3.53
C ALA A 259 15.77 15.75 -2.39
#